data_988e47da0946f7f1305ac0423588a498
#
_entry.id   988e47da0946f7f1305ac0423588a498
#
_cell.length_a   1.000
_cell.length_b   1.000
_cell.length_c   1.000
_cell.angle_alpha   90.00
_cell.angle_beta   90.00
_cell.angle_gamma   90.00
#
_symmetry.space_group_name_H-M   'P 1'
#
loop_
_entity.id
_entity.type
_entity.pdbx_description
1 polymer ?
#
loop_
_entity_poly.entity_id
_entity_poly.type
_entity_poly.pdbx_seq_one_letter_code
_entity_poly.pdbx_strand_id
1 'polypeptide(L)'
;MSAPPKRLRIAHESPPIVLKEVYDLRFDEKDKAAKDAIWRELGRFFQRYIGPDARVIDIACDAGYFIRNVHARERWATDIRPVGDELPRDVHFVRASGLELDDFVPNDYFDLAFFSNYLEHLPSTEAVLEQLRVSYALLKPGGRVLILQPNIRLIGGQYWDFIDHQTALTEKSLAEAARMAGFRTQQVIARFMPYTTKSRLPQSPALVRAYLAFPPAWLLFGKQTLYVGEKPGRS
;
A
#
# COMPACT_ATOMS: atom_id res chain seq x y z
N MET A 1 22.50 -30.73 3.74
CA MET A 1 21.26 -30.14 4.30
C MET A 1 20.28 -30.02 3.16
N SER A 2 19.19 -30.79 3.19
CA SER A 2 18.19 -30.87 2.12
C SER A 2 17.32 -29.61 2.12
N ALA A 3 17.09 -29.02 0.93
CA ALA A 3 16.19 -27.91 0.74
C ALA A 3 14.77 -28.33 1.17
N PRO A 4 13.98 -27.43 1.82
CA PRO A 4 12.62 -27.75 2.18
C PRO A 4 11.78 -28.03 0.92
N PRO A 5 10.77 -28.90 0.99
CA PRO A 5 9.95 -29.25 -0.15
C PRO A 5 9.19 -28.03 -0.66
N LYS A 6 9.29 -27.78 -1.99
CA LYS A 6 8.46 -26.79 -2.67
C LYS A 6 6.99 -27.13 -2.44
N ARG A 7 6.27 -26.22 -1.78
CA ARG A 7 4.80 -26.33 -1.66
C ARG A 7 4.21 -26.41 -3.07
N LEU A 8 3.35 -27.39 -3.28
CA LEU A 8 2.55 -27.50 -4.52
C LEU A 8 1.67 -26.25 -4.61
N ARG A 9 1.88 -25.42 -5.63
CA ARG A 9 1.11 -24.21 -5.86
C ARG A 9 -0.20 -24.57 -6.53
N ILE A 10 -1.28 -24.25 -5.86
CA ILE A 10 -2.57 -24.12 -6.53
C ILE A 10 -2.56 -22.73 -7.15
N ALA A 11 -2.59 -22.66 -8.50
CA ALA A 11 -2.80 -21.39 -9.19
C ALA A 11 -4.09 -20.79 -8.64
N HIS A 12 -3.98 -19.60 -8.02
CA HIS A 12 -5.17 -18.93 -7.49
C HIS A 12 -6.16 -18.70 -8.62
N GLU A 13 -7.33 -19.30 -8.46
CA GLU A 13 -8.52 -19.04 -9.25
C GLU A 13 -8.79 -17.52 -9.27
N SER A 14 -9.51 -17.06 -10.28
CA SER A 14 -9.96 -15.68 -10.43
C SER A 14 -10.41 -15.09 -9.09
N PRO A 15 -10.15 -13.80 -8.82
CA PRO A 15 -10.56 -13.19 -7.55
C PRO A 15 -12.03 -13.50 -7.28
N PRO A 16 -12.41 -13.73 -6.01
CA PRO A 16 -13.79 -14.01 -5.67
C PRO A 16 -14.72 -13.01 -6.36
N ILE A 17 -15.81 -13.47 -6.93
CA ILE A 17 -16.82 -12.65 -7.66
C ILE A 17 -17.18 -11.39 -6.87
N VAL A 18 -17.25 -11.49 -5.55
CA VAL A 18 -17.51 -10.39 -4.61
C VAL A 18 -16.53 -9.21 -4.78
N LEU A 19 -15.23 -9.46 -4.99
CA LEU A 19 -14.25 -8.37 -5.14
C LEU A 19 -14.49 -7.56 -6.43
N LYS A 20 -14.77 -8.23 -7.54
CA LYS A 20 -15.04 -7.56 -8.81
C LYS A 20 -16.30 -6.72 -8.72
N GLU A 21 -17.40 -7.28 -8.20
CA GLU A 21 -18.67 -6.57 -8.03
C GLU A 21 -18.54 -5.35 -7.12
N VAL A 22 -17.79 -5.46 -6.02
CA VAL A 22 -17.51 -4.35 -5.10
C VAL A 22 -16.73 -3.23 -5.78
N TYR A 23 -15.75 -3.56 -6.62
CA TYR A 23 -14.97 -2.57 -7.37
C TYR A 23 -15.81 -1.88 -8.45
N ASP A 24 -16.60 -2.63 -9.21
CA ASP A 24 -17.47 -2.10 -10.27
C ASP A 24 -18.54 -1.14 -9.70
N LEU A 25 -19.01 -1.39 -8.47
CA LEU A 25 -19.98 -0.52 -7.78
C LEU A 25 -19.35 0.75 -7.17
N ARG A 26 -18.04 0.73 -6.86
CA ARG A 26 -17.39 1.84 -6.14
C ARG A 26 -16.73 2.87 -7.04
N PHE A 27 -16.38 2.52 -8.27
CA PHE A 27 -15.51 3.35 -9.11
C PHE A 27 -16.17 3.67 -10.44
N ASP A 28 -16.69 4.91 -10.55
CA ASP A 28 -17.12 5.50 -11.81
C ASP A 28 -15.88 6.04 -12.59
N GLU A 29 -15.91 5.97 -13.90
CA GLU A 29 -14.86 6.50 -14.80
C GLU A 29 -14.54 7.99 -14.54
N LYS A 30 -15.55 8.78 -14.17
CA LYS A 30 -15.38 10.21 -13.84
C LYS A 30 -14.51 10.45 -12.61
N ASP A 31 -14.46 9.48 -11.69
CA ASP A 31 -13.67 9.57 -10.46
C ASP A 31 -12.18 9.22 -10.70
N LYS A 32 -11.86 8.48 -11.76
CA LYS A 32 -10.48 8.07 -12.07
C LYS A 32 -9.55 9.26 -12.30
N ALA A 33 -9.97 10.24 -13.09
CA ALA A 33 -9.16 11.44 -13.37
C ALA A 33 -8.93 12.29 -12.13
N ALA A 34 -9.97 12.45 -11.29
CA ALA A 34 -9.86 13.17 -10.03
C ALA A 34 -8.92 12.45 -9.05
N LYS A 35 -9.03 11.13 -8.94
CA LYS A 35 -8.12 10.29 -8.14
C LYS A 35 -6.67 10.41 -8.62
N ASP A 36 -6.42 10.29 -9.93
CA ASP A 36 -5.08 10.43 -10.48
C ASP A 36 -4.46 11.80 -10.15
N ALA A 37 -5.24 12.87 -10.27
CA ALA A 37 -4.79 14.21 -9.93
C ALA A 37 -4.44 14.36 -8.43
N ILE A 38 -5.19 13.73 -7.53
CA ILE A 38 -4.89 13.67 -6.10
C ILE A 38 -3.61 12.85 -5.86
N TRP A 39 -3.50 11.67 -6.48
CA TRP A 39 -2.35 10.80 -6.33
C TRP A 39 -1.08 11.39 -6.92
N ARG A 40 -1.18 12.30 -7.88
CA ARG A 40 -0.04 13.09 -8.37
C ARG A 40 0.54 13.99 -7.26
N GLU A 41 -0.29 14.60 -6.45
CA GLU A 41 0.18 15.39 -5.30
C GLU A 41 0.73 14.47 -4.18
N LEU A 42 0.10 13.32 -3.94
CA LEU A 42 0.62 12.32 -3.01
C LEU A 42 1.95 11.73 -3.50
N GLY A 43 2.08 11.43 -4.79
CA GLY A 43 3.33 10.95 -5.39
C GLY A 43 4.47 11.95 -5.19
N ARG A 44 4.22 13.26 -5.41
CA ARG A 44 5.20 14.32 -5.09
C ARG A 44 5.58 14.33 -3.61
N PHE A 45 4.62 14.13 -2.73
CA PHE A 45 4.89 14.03 -1.29
C PHE A 45 5.73 12.80 -0.97
N PHE A 46 5.40 11.64 -1.51
CA PHE A 46 6.09 10.39 -1.24
C PHE A 46 7.47 10.30 -1.91
N GLN A 47 7.73 11.12 -2.93
CA GLN A 47 9.03 11.16 -3.61
C GLN A 47 10.21 11.42 -2.65
N ARG A 48 9.98 12.05 -1.48
CA ARG A 48 11.00 12.23 -0.43
C ARG A 48 11.55 10.94 0.16
N TYR A 49 10.82 9.83 0.01
CA TYR A 49 11.22 8.51 0.47
C TYR A 49 11.88 7.67 -0.63
N ILE A 50 11.88 8.17 -1.88
CA ILE A 50 12.30 7.45 -3.08
C ILE A 50 13.51 8.15 -3.68
N GLY A 51 14.66 7.47 -3.64
CA GLY A 51 15.85 7.96 -4.32
C GLY A 51 15.75 7.85 -5.86
N PRO A 52 16.57 8.59 -6.61
CA PRO A 52 16.52 8.56 -8.08
C PRO A 52 16.83 7.18 -8.67
N ASP A 53 17.71 6.43 -8.02
CA ASP A 53 18.12 5.09 -8.43
C ASP A 53 17.34 3.96 -7.74
N ALA A 54 16.24 4.30 -7.06
CA ALA A 54 15.46 3.35 -6.30
C ALA A 54 14.71 2.36 -7.21
N ARG A 55 14.57 1.14 -6.73
CA ARG A 55 13.62 0.13 -7.21
C ARG A 55 12.42 0.11 -6.28
N VAL A 56 11.26 0.40 -6.83
CA VAL A 56 10.02 0.55 -6.07
C VAL A 56 9.02 -0.51 -6.47
N ILE A 57 8.35 -1.11 -5.50
CA ILE A 57 7.23 -2.03 -5.73
C ILE A 57 5.96 -1.51 -5.06
N ASP A 58 4.86 -1.45 -5.81
CA ASP A 58 3.50 -1.10 -5.38
C ASP A 58 2.71 -2.40 -5.24
N ILE A 59 2.42 -2.79 -4.01
CA ILE A 59 1.77 -4.06 -3.68
C ILE A 59 0.25 -3.83 -3.55
N ALA A 60 -0.55 -4.65 -4.24
CA ALA A 60 -1.99 -4.46 -4.41
C ALA A 60 -2.30 -3.08 -4.99
N CYS A 61 -1.71 -2.81 -6.16
CA CYS A 61 -1.58 -1.48 -6.76
C CYS A 61 -2.90 -0.86 -7.24
N ASP A 62 -4.00 -1.62 -7.29
CA ASP A 62 -5.28 -1.20 -7.88
C ASP A 62 -5.07 -0.68 -9.32
N ALA A 63 -5.49 0.53 -9.63
CA ALA A 63 -5.25 1.18 -10.92
C ALA A 63 -3.84 1.79 -11.04
N GLY A 64 -2.91 1.48 -10.14
CA GLY A 64 -1.52 1.93 -10.15
C GLY A 64 -1.34 3.43 -9.87
N TYR A 65 -2.24 4.04 -9.13
CA TYR A 65 -2.20 5.48 -8.87
C TYR A 65 -0.90 5.94 -8.19
N PHE A 66 -0.33 5.14 -7.29
CA PHE A 66 0.95 5.47 -6.68
C PHE A 66 2.08 5.31 -7.69
N ILE A 67 2.21 4.11 -8.28
CA ILE A 67 3.39 3.77 -9.09
C ILE A 67 3.52 4.60 -10.37
N ARG A 68 2.40 5.07 -10.94
CA ARG A 68 2.42 5.95 -12.12
C ARG A 68 2.83 7.39 -11.80
N ASN A 69 2.72 7.81 -10.54
CA ASN A 69 2.94 9.18 -10.09
C ASN A 69 4.22 9.38 -9.27
N VAL A 70 5.10 8.38 -9.23
CA VAL A 70 6.42 8.46 -8.62
C VAL A 70 7.53 8.22 -9.65
N HIS A 71 8.72 8.78 -9.37
CA HIS A 71 9.92 8.59 -10.18
C HIS A 71 10.87 7.64 -9.48
N ALA A 72 11.28 6.60 -10.17
CA ALA A 72 12.22 5.60 -9.68
C ALA A 72 12.97 5.00 -10.88
N ARG A 73 14.12 4.38 -10.63
CA ARG A 73 14.88 3.68 -11.67
C ARG A 73 14.10 2.49 -12.23
N GLU A 74 13.47 1.73 -11.35
CA GLU A 74 12.62 0.61 -11.73
C GLU A 74 11.31 0.69 -10.95
N ARG A 75 10.20 0.52 -11.64
CA ARG A 75 8.85 0.55 -11.08
C ARG A 75 8.18 -0.79 -11.29
N TRP A 76 7.75 -1.40 -10.20
CA TRP A 76 7.05 -2.66 -10.16
C TRP A 76 5.68 -2.48 -9.53
N ALA A 77 4.71 -3.24 -9.99
CA ALA A 77 3.35 -3.25 -9.45
C ALA A 77 2.80 -4.66 -9.39
N THR A 78 2.01 -4.95 -8.38
CA THR A 78 1.38 -6.25 -8.22
C THR A 78 -0.09 -6.11 -7.85
N ASP A 79 -0.92 -6.98 -8.38
CA ASP A 79 -2.34 -7.11 -8.02
C ASP A 79 -2.81 -8.53 -8.37
N ILE A 80 -3.84 -9.01 -7.68
CA ILE A 80 -4.49 -10.29 -8.03
C ILE A 80 -5.33 -10.15 -9.31
N ARG A 81 -5.77 -8.94 -9.63
CA ARG A 81 -6.54 -8.62 -10.85
C ARG A 81 -5.59 -8.37 -12.03
N PRO A 82 -6.05 -8.59 -13.27
CA PRO A 82 -5.24 -8.40 -14.48
C PRO A 82 -5.20 -6.92 -14.92
N VAL A 83 -4.68 -6.03 -14.06
CA VAL A 83 -4.63 -4.58 -14.31
C VAL A 83 -3.39 -4.11 -15.08
N GLY A 84 -2.52 -5.04 -15.50
CA GLY A 84 -1.24 -4.71 -16.12
C GLY A 84 -1.36 -3.85 -17.37
N ASP A 85 -2.37 -4.06 -18.19
CA ASP A 85 -2.59 -3.30 -19.43
C ASP A 85 -2.99 -1.83 -19.19
N GLU A 86 -3.46 -1.51 -17.97
CA GLU A 86 -3.82 -0.15 -17.57
C GLU A 86 -2.61 0.64 -17.06
N LEU A 87 -1.48 -0.03 -16.76
CA LEU A 87 -0.27 0.59 -16.22
C LEU A 87 0.62 1.18 -17.33
N PRO A 88 1.49 2.16 -16.98
CA PRO A 88 2.53 2.60 -17.90
C PRO A 88 3.42 1.44 -18.38
N ARG A 89 3.85 1.46 -19.65
CA ARG A 89 4.63 0.38 -20.27
C ARG A 89 5.97 0.08 -19.60
N ASP A 90 6.51 1.02 -18.85
CA ASP A 90 7.77 0.92 -18.11
C ASP A 90 7.58 0.46 -16.66
N VAL A 91 6.35 0.06 -16.27
CA VAL A 91 6.06 -0.59 -15.01
C VAL A 91 6.03 -2.11 -15.20
N HIS A 92 6.87 -2.82 -14.46
CA HIS A 92 6.87 -4.28 -14.43
C HIS A 92 5.68 -4.77 -13.61
N PHE A 93 4.70 -5.38 -14.26
CA PHE A 93 3.52 -5.90 -13.58
C PHE A 93 3.64 -7.40 -13.31
N VAL A 94 3.32 -7.79 -12.09
CA VAL A 94 3.24 -9.20 -11.65
C VAL A 94 1.84 -9.47 -11.11
N ARG A 95 1.11 -10.36 -11.77
CA ARG A 95 -0.20 -10.80 -11.27
C ARG A 95 -0.01 -11.86 -10.20
N ALA A 96 -0.08 -11.44 -8.93
CA ALA A 96 0.10 -12.32 -7.78
C ALA A 96 -0.58 -11.75 -6.53
N SER A 97 -0.86 -12.62 -5.57
CA SER A 97 -1.23 -12.21 -4.22
C SER A 97 -0.04 -11.54 -3.52
N GLY A 98 -0.28 -10.47 -2.76
CA GLY A 98 0.74 -9.84 -1.93
C GLY A 98 1.42 -10.81 -0.96
N LEU A 99 0.69 -11.84 -0.51
CA LEU A 99 1.17 -12.87 0.43
C LEU A 99 2.12 -13.91 -0.20
N GLU A 100 2.24 -13.92 -1.52
CA GLU A 100 3.04 -14.91 -2.27
C GLU A 100 4.13 -14.25 -3.12
N LEU A 101 4.36 -12.95 -2.96
CA LEU A 101 5.23 -12.17 -3.84
C LEU A 101 6.68 -12.62 -3.83
N ASP A 102 7.20 -13.11 -2.72
CA ASP A 102 8.57 -13.63 -2.60
C ASP A 102 8.84 -14.88 -3.45
N ASP A 103 7.77 -15.46 -4.00
CA ASP A 103 7.85 -16.53 -4.98
C ASP A 103 7.98 -16.05 -6.44
N PHE A 104 7.57 -14.80 -6.71
CA PHE A 104 7.44 -14.25 -8.07
C PHE A 104 8.44 -13.14 -8.36
N VAL A 105 8.93 -12.46 -7.33
CA VAL A 105 9.88 -11.35 -7.46
C VAL A 105 11.10 -11.59 -6.56
N PRO A 106 12.27 -11.01 -6.88
CA PRO A 106 13.49 -11.28 -6.13
C PRO A 106 13.43 -10.72 -4.71
N ASN A 107 13.98 -11.49 -3.76
CA ASN A 107 14.26 -11.05 -2.41
C ASN A 107 15.48 -10.11 -2.36
N ASP A 108 15.59 -9.29 -1.31
CA ASP A 108 16.69 -8.31 -1.11
C ASP A 108 16.90 -7.40 -2.34
N TYR A 109 15.83 -7.03 -3.03
CA TYR A 109 15.91 -6.36 -4.34
C TYR A 109 15.40 -4.92 -4.32
N PHE A 110 14.32 -4.64 -3.63
CA PHE A 110 13.66 -3.34 -3.66
C PHE A 110 14.22 -2.38 -2.62
N ASP A 111 14.25 -1.11 -2.96
CA ASP A 111 14.61 -0.01 -2.05
C ASP A 111 13.38 0.48 -1.30
N LEU A 112 12.20 0.36 -1.91
CA LEU A 112 10.92 0.72 -1.29
C LEU A 112 9.80 -0.22 -1.72
N ALA A 113 9.04 -0.72 -0.74
CA ALA A 113 7.76 -1.36 -0.92
C ALA A 113 6.65 -0.42 -0.42
N PHE A 114 5.63 -0.23 -1.24
CA PHE A 114 4.48 0.60 -0.91
C PHE A 114 3.20 -0.21 -0.99
N PHE A 115 2.26 0.07 -0.11
CA PHE A 115 0.86 -0.33 -0.24
C PHE A 115 -0.05 0.61 0.54
N SER A 116 -1.26 0.78 0.04
CA SER A 116 -2.25 1.64 0.68
C SER A 116 -3.64 1.02 0.65
N ASN A 117 -4.36 1.16 1.76
CA ASN A 117 -5.73 0.65 1.89
C ASN A 117 -5.83 -0.81 1.41
N TYR A 118 -4.92 -1.64 1.93
CA TYR A 118 -4.78 -3.05 1.54
C TYR A 118 -4.86 -4.00 2.75
N LEU A 119 -4.18 -3.66 3.85
CA LEU A 119 -4.10 -4.56 5.02
C LEU A 119 -5.46 -4.82 5.67
N GLU A 120 -6.39 -3.85 5.56
CA GLU A 120 -7.77 -3.99 6.08
C GLU A 120 -8.57 -5.09 5.37
N HIS A 121 -8.18 -5.44 4.16
CA HIS A 121 -8.83 -6.48 3.35
C HIS A 121 -8.25 -7.87 3.58
N LEU A 122 -7.15 -8.00 4.33
CA LEU A 122 -6.58 -9.29 4.67
C LEU A 122 -7.44 -10.01 5.71
N PRO A 123 -7.56 -11.36 5.60
CA PRO A 123 -8.57 -12.14 6.35
C PRO A 123 -8.27 -12.23 7.85
N SER A 124 -7.05 -11.96 8.29
CA SER A 124 -6.66 -12.09 9.69
C SER A 124 -5.40 -11.28 10.04
N THR A 125 -5.13 -11.15 11.33
CA THR A 125 -3.89 -10.55 11.85
C THR A 125 -2.65 -11.34 11.45
N GLU A 126 -2.77 -12.67 11.31
CA GLU A 126 -1.70 -13.54 10.83
C GLU A 126 -1.38 -13.24 9.37
N ALA A 127 -2.39 -13.01 8.53
CA ALA A 127 -2.19 -12.62 7.13
C ALA A 127 -1.55 -11.23 7.03
N VAL A 128 -1.92 -10.29 7.90
CA VAL A 128 -1.23 -8.97 7.99
C VAL A 128 0.24 -9.15 8.35
N LEU A 129 0.54 -9.97 9.35
CA LEU A 129 1.92 -10.23 9.76
C LEU A 129 2.72 -10.93 8.64
N GLU A 130 2.11 -11.87 7.94
CA GLU A 130 2.75 -12.56 6.81
C GLU A 130 3.03 -11.58 5.65
N GLN A 131 2.08 -10.71 5.31
CA GLN A 131 2.30 -9.67 4.30
C GLN A 131 3.49 -8.77 4.66
N LEU A 132 3.63 -8.40 5.92
CA LEU A 132 4.76 -7.60 6.38
C LEU A 132 6.09 -8.38 6.30
N ARG A 133 6.08 -9.69 6.57
CA ARG A 133 7.28 -10.56 6.41
C ARG A 133 7.67 -10.72 4.95
N VAL A 134 6.71 -10.95 4.07
CA VAL A 134 6.95 -10.97 2.61
C VAL A 134 7.57 -9.65 2.18
N SER A 135 6.95 -8.51 2.55
CA SER A 135 7.51 -7.19 2.23
C SER A 135 8.93 -6.99 2.77
N TYR A 136 9.22 -7.50 3.97
CA TYR A 136 10.56 -7.47 4.55
C TYR A 136 11.56 -8.30 3.74
N ALA A 137 11.16 -9.49 3.26
CA ALA A 137 12.01 -10.34 2.45
C ALA A 137 12.38 -9.68 1.12
N LEU A 138 11.42 -9.00 0.47
CA LEU A 138 11.62 -8.31 -0.81
C LEU A 138 12.59 -7.12 -0.73
N LEU A 139 12.64 -6.45 0.42
CA LEU A 139 13.44 -5.24 0.61
C LEU A 139 14.92 -5.57 0.82
N LYS A 140 15.79 -4.73 0.25
CA LYS A 140 17.21 -4.72 0.58
C LYS A 140 17.45 -4.35 2.04
N PRO A 141 18.57 -4.74 2.65
CA PRO A 141 19.06 -4.07 3.86
C PRO A 141 19.11 -2.55 3.67
N GLY A 142 18.51 -1.79 4.59
CA GLY A 142 18.29 -0.35 4.48
C GLY A 142 17.06 0.06 3.64
N GLY A 143 16.40 -0.88 2.97
CA GLY A 143 15.16 -0.64 2.25
C GLY A 143 13.98 -0.33 3.18
N ARG A 144 12.96 0.32 2.65
CA ARG A 144 11.83 0.84 3.43
C ARG A 144 10.49 0.28 2.98
N VAL A 145 9.62 0.05 3.95
CA VAL A 145 8.19 -0.13 3.68
C VAL A 145 7.45 1.16 3.99
N LEU A 146 6.56 1.57 3.10
CA LEU A 146 5.70 2.74 3.23
C LEU A 146 4.25 2.28 3.17
N ILE A 147 3.49 2.49 4.24
CA ILE A 147 2.12 1.98 4.39
C ILE A 147 1.18 3.15 4.67
N LEU A 148 0.17 3.31 3.82
CA LEU A 148 -0.96 4.22 4.07
C LEU A 148 -2.18 3.37 4.43
N GLN A 149 -2.68 3.50 5.67
CA GLN A 149 -3.66 2.59 6.25
C GLN A 149 -4.78 3.34 6.97
N PRO A 150 -6.07 2.97 6.76
CA PRO A 150 -7.17 3.46 7.58
C PRO A 150 -6.94 3.16 9.05
N ASN A 151 -7.16 4.13 9.94
CA ASN A 151 -6.96 3.97 11.37
C ASN A 151 -8.32 3.83 12.07
N ILE A 152 -8.65 2.62 12.52
CA ILE A 152 -9.95 2.34 13.17
C ILE A 152 -10.21 3.24 14.37
N ARG A 153 -9.17 3.62 15.13
CA ARG A 153 -9.29 4.53 16.28
C ARG A 153 -9.81 5.91 15.89
N LEU A 154 -9.51 6.37 14.66
CA LEU A 154 -9.86 7.71 14.16
C LEU A 154 -11.11 7.71 13.31
N ILE A 155 -11.43 6.58 12.67
CA ILE A 155 -12.58 6.39 11.79
C ILE A 155 -13.79 5.92 12.59
N GLY A 156 -13.57 5.10 13.62
CA GLY A 156 -14.63 4.51 14.43
C GLY A 156 -15.50 3.54 13.60
N GLY A 157 -16.79 3.53 13.88
CA GLY A 157 -17.73 2.61 13.24
C GLY A 157 -17.78 2.70 11.70
N GLN A 158 -17.46 3.87 11.12
CA GLN A 158 -17.39 4.04 9.66
C GLN A 158 -16.35 3.13 8.98
N TYR A 159 -15.42 2.54 9.75
CA TYR A 159 -14.49 1.54 9.24
C TYR A 159 -15.22 0.32 8.67
N TRP A 160 -16.33 -0.05 9.26
CA TRP A 160 -17.13 -1.22 8.90
C TRP A 160 -18.24 -0.92 7.87
N ASP A 161 -18.28 0.29 7.32
CA ASP A 161 -19.19 0.64 6.20
C ASP A 161 -18.80 -0.10 4.90
N PHE A 162 -17.65 -0.77 4.88
CA PHE A 162 -17.13 -1.54 3.75
C PHE A 162 -17.14 -3.02 4.08
N ILE A 163 -17.90 -3.79 3.29
CA ILE A 163 -18.10 -5.23 3.52
C ILE A 163 -16.82 -6.07 3.39
N ASP A 164 -15.82 -5.55 2.69
CA ASP A 164 -14.54 -6.20 2.44
C ASP A 164 -13.45 -5.82 3.47
N HIS A 165 -13.77 -4.99 4.47
CA HIS A 165 -12.89 -4.76 5.60
C HIS A 165 -12.99 -5.93 6.59
N GLN A 166 -11.89 -6.62 6.80
CA GLN A 166 -11.83 -7.83 7.65
C GLN A 166 -10.93 -7.60 8.88
N THR A 167 -9.83 -6.85 8.73
CA THR A 167 -8.86 -6.64 9.80
C THR A 167 -8.73 -5.16 10.14
N ALA A 168 -9.01 -4.81 11.39
CA ALA A 168 -8.94 -3.43 11.87
C ALA A 168 -7.59 -3.14 12.52
N LEU A 169 -6.90 -2.10 12.05
CA LEU A 169 -5.60 -1.68 12.56
C LEU A 169 -5.63 -0.26 13.09
N THR A 170 -4.89 -0.04 14.17
CA THR A 170 -4.49 1.29 14.66
C THR A 170 -3.04 1.56 14.25
N GLU A 171 -2.59 2.81 14.39
CA GLU A 171 -1.16 3.14 14.21
C GLU A 171 -0.24 2.33 15.13
N LYS A 172 -0.75 1.92 16.30
CA LYS A 172 0.04 1.16 17.28
C LYS A 172 0.13 -0.32 16.92
N SER A 173 -1.01 -0.96 16.58
CA SER A 173 -1.02 -2.36 16.16
C SER A 173 -0.28 -2.56 14.85
N LEU A 174 -0.36 -1.62 13.89
CA LEU A 174 0.45 -1.65 12.68
C LEU A 174 1.96 -1.58 12.99
N ALA A 175 2.37 -0.64 13.85
CA ALA A 175 3.79 -0.52 14.23
C ALA A 175 4.28 -1.74 15.02
N GLU A 176 3.43 -2.38 15.82
CA GLU A 176 3.73 -3.62 16.54
C GLU A 176 3.93 -4.78 15.55
N ALA A 177 2.99 -5.00 14.63
CA ALA A 177 3.08 -6.03 13.61
C ALA A 177 4.31 -5.84 12.72
N ALA A 178 4.62 -4.60 12.32
CA ALA A 178 5.81 -4.31 11.52
C ALA A 178 7.11 -4.64 12.28
N ARG A 179 7.18 -4.37 13.58
CA ARG A 179 8.33 -4.76 14.43
C ARG A 179 8.45 -6.29 14.54
N MET A 180 7.31 -7.00 14.68
CA MET A 180 7.29 -8.47 14.69
C MET A 180 7.77 -9.06 13.37
N ALA A 181 7.57 -8.36 12.24
CA ALA A 181 8.10 -8.73 10.94
C ALA A 181 9.59 -8.37 10.75
N GLY A 182 10.21 -7.65 11.70
CA GLY A 182 11.63 -7.29 11.67
C GLY A 182 11.92 -5.83 11.31
N PHE A 183 10.93 -5.01 11.01
CA PHE A 183 11.13 -3.61 10.66
C PHE A 183 11.50 -2.76 11.89
N ARG A 184 12.44 -1.84 11.68
CA ARG A 184 12.68 -0.72 12.57
C ARG A 184 11.75 0.44 12.18
N THR A 185 10.86 0.84 13.07
CA THR A 185 9.97 1.99 12.83
C THR A 185 10.79 3.27 12.67
N GLN A 186 10.65 3.95 11.55
CA GLN A 186 11.29 5.23 11.25
C GLN A 186 10.32 6.39 11.52
N GLN A 187 9.07 6.23 11.11
CA GLN A 187 8.06 7.29 11.26
C GLN A 187 6.66 6.69 11.41
N VAL A 188 5.85 7.32 12.25
CA VAL A 188 4.40 7.06 12.34
C VAL A 188 3.68 8.39 12.37
N ILE A 189 2.88 8.67 11.36
CA ILE A 189 1.95 9.81 11.33
C ILE A 189 0.55 9.24 11.48
N ALA A 190 0.05 9.18 12.71
CA ALA A 190 -1.23 8.56 13.01
C ALA A 190 -2.42 9.23 12.28
N ARG A 191 -2.32 10.56 12.09
CA ARG A 191 -3.32 11.38 11.41
C ARG A 191 -2.72 11.99 10.16
N PHE A 192 -2.56 11.21 9.08
CA PHE A 192 -1.94 11.69 7.85
C PHE A 192 -2.97 12.18 6.83
N MET A 193 -3.78 11.30 6.28
CA MET A 193 -4.76 11.66 5.25
C MET A 193 -6.19 11.57 5.78
N PRO A 194 -7.12 12.44 5.29
CA PRO A 194 -8.54 12.23 5.51
C PRO A 194 -9.00 10.88 4.97
N TYR A 195 -10.03 10.30 5.57
CA TYR A 195 -10.68 9.10 5.05
C TYR A 195 -11.87 9.54 4.19
N THR A 196 -11.71 9.49 2.86
CA THR A 196 -12.50 10.33 1.95
C THR A 196 -13.47 9.61 1.01
N THR A 197 -13.85 8.37 1.24
CA THR A 197 -14.78 7.71 0.31
C THR A 197 -16.15 8.41 0.17
N LYS A 198 -16.50 9.29 1.12
CA LYS A 198 -17.75 10.09 1.08
C LYS A 198 -17.57 11.52 1.64
N SER A 199 -16.36 12.07 1.58
CA SER A 199 -16.13 13.43 2.09
C SER A 199 -16.80 14.47 1.21
N ARG A 200 -17.51 15.41 1.83
CA ARG A 200 -18.07 16.60 1.16
C ARG A 200 -17.01 17.66 0.82
N LEU A 201 -15.73 17.39 1.14
CA LEU A 201 -14.63 18.29 0.81
C LEU A 201 -14.34 18.21 -0.69
N PRO A 202 -14.15 19.34 -1.38
CA PRO A 202 -13.80 19.34 -2.78
C PRO A 202 -12.52 18.55 -3.02
N GLN A 203 -12.55 17.59 -3.94
CA GLN A 203 -11.38 16.82 -4.34
C GLN A 203 -10.52 17.64 -5.31
N SER A 204 -9.89 18.70 -4.81
CA SER A 204 -9.03 19.58 -5.60
C SER A 204 -7.55 19.24 -5.35
N PRO A 205 -6.75 19.00 -6.40
CA PRO A 205 -5.30 18.82 -6.26
C PRO A 205 -4.61 19.96 -5.50
N ALA A 206 -5.06 21.19 -5.71
CA ALA A 206 -4.51 22.36 -5.01
C ALA A 206 -4.77 22.30 -3.49
N LEU A 207 -5.97 21.85 -3.08
CA LEU A 207 -6.27 21.64 -1.65
C LEU A 207 -5.47 20.50 -1.06
N VAL A 208 -5.28 19.40 -1.80
CA VAL A 208 -4.42 18.29 -1.35
C VAL A 208 -2.98 18.76 -1.18
N ARG A 209 -2.45 19.53 -2.12
CA ARG A 209 -1.10 20.12 -2.02
C ARG A 209 -0.98 21.02 -0.80
N ALA A 210 -1.93 21.93 -0.59
CA ALA A 210 -1.96 22.82 0.58
C ALA A 210 -2.05 22.02 1.89
N TYR A 211 -2.90 20.99 1.92
CA TYR A 211 -3.04 20.08 3.05
C TYR A 211 -1.73 19.36 3.38
N LEU A 212 -1.08 18.78 2.37
CA LEU A 212 0.21 18.08 2.54
C LEU A 212 1.35 19.00 2.98
N ALA A 213 1.30 20.29 2.59
CA ALA A 213 2.25 21.31 2.98
C ALA A 213 2.02 21.87 4.40
N PHE A 214 0.85 21.59 5.02
CA PHE A 214 0.46 22.17 6.31
C PHE A 214 0.12 21.07 7.35
N PRO A 215 1.12 20.44 8.00
CA PRO A 215 0.92 19.35 8.95
C PRO A 215 -0.08 19.61 10.08
N PRO A 216 -0.30 20.84 10.59
CA PRO A 216 -1.35 21.08 11.58
C PRO A 216 -2.75 20.68 11.10
N ALA A 217 -3.05 20.76 9.79
CA ALA A 217 -4.32 20.29 9.24
C ALA A 217 -4.48 18.76 9.36
N TRP A 218 -3.37 18.02 9.37
CA TRP A 218 -3.41 16.57 9.55
C TRP A 218 -4.01 16.18 10.89
N LEU A 219 -3.69 16.93 11.96
CA LEU A 219 -4.21 16.69 13.31
C LEU A 219 -5.74 16.83 13.36
N LEU A 220 -6.30 17.71 12.54
CA LEU A 220 -7.75 17.99 12.51
C LEU A 220 -8.51 17.00 11.61
N PHE A 221 -7.97 16.72 10.42
CA PHE A 221 -8.70 16.00 9.37
C PHE A 221 -8.17 14.59 9.09
N GLY A 222 -6.94 14.28 9.51
CA GLY A 222 -6.32 12.99 9.25
C GLY A 222 -7.00 11.85 9.99
N LYS A 223 -7.31 10.80 9.25
CA LYS A 223 -7.94 9.55 9.74
C LYS A 223 -7.21 8.29 9.25
N GLN A 224 -6.30 8.45 8.29
CA GLN A 224 -5.41 7.40 7.83
C GLN A 224 -4.01 7.59 8.42
N THR A 225 -3.35 6.49 8.74
CA THR A 225 -1.98 6.46 9.24
C THR A 225 -1.01 6.31 8.09
N LEU A 226 0.05 7.11 8.09
CA LEU A 226 1.25 6.83 7.31
C LEU A 226 2.30 6.21 8.23
N TYR A 227 2.73 4.99 7.90
CA TYR A 227 3.79 4.27 8.57
C TYR A 227 5.00 4.12 7.63
N VAL A 228 6.19 4.34 8.18
CA VAL A 228 7.47 4.10 7.51
C VAL A 228 8.30 3.19 8.38
N GLY A 229 8.61 2.00 7.87
CA GLY A 229 9.52 1.04 8.48
C GLY A 229 10.76 0.83 7.61
N GLU A 230 11.89 0.52 8.22
CA GLU A 230 13.15 0.22 7.54
C GLU A 230 13.58 -1.20 7.86
N LYS A 231 14.01 -1.95 6.86
CA LYS A 231 14.75 -3.20 7.05
C LYS A 231 16.17 -2.84 7.53
N PRO A 232 16.57 -3.20 8.77
CA PRO A 232 17.92 -2.89 9.26
C PRO A 232 19.01 -3.38 8.31
N GLY A 233 20.10 -2.62 8.20
CA GLY A 233 21.32 -3.07 7.52
C GLY A 233 21.86 -4.32 8.18
N ARG A 234 22.58 -5.15 7.42
CA ARG A 234 23.37 -6.26 8.02
C ARG A 234 24.48 -5.59 8.83
N SER A 235 24.46 -5.79 10.16
CA SER A 235 25.57 -5.42 11.06
C SER A 235 26.80 -6.28 10.78
#